data_b48d0e3e17d394ad01af44af4239f916
#
_entry.id   b48d0e3e17d394ad01af44af4239f916
#
_cell.length_a   1.000
_cell.length_b   1.000
_cell.length_c   1.000
_cell.angle_alpha   90.00
_cell.angle_beta   90.00
_cell.angle_gamma   90.00
#
_symmetry.space_group_name_H-M   'P 1'
#
loop_
_entity.id
_entity.type
_entity.pdbx_description
1 polymer ?
#
loop_
_entity_poly.entity_id
_entity_poly.type
_entity_poly.pdbx_seq_one_letter_code
_entity_poly.pdbx_strand_id
1 'polypeptide(L)'
;MKQLKTIYAVATFMGCALFTGCNDDYLQKYPEDSLNEEAFFKTVTDLETYTNGFYGMFGASYDDLFSDNIGHGTGDYTFSQKLKGRIDETKIGSFGWKKDGVWENIHDINFMLVNAHKVEGDENEKKHYIGLARLCRALQYYGLIKNYGSAPWYSAPIATDDEEALYKTQDSRSLVVDSVL
;
A
#
# COMPACT_ATOMS: atom_id res chain seq x y z
N MET A 1 -16.75 15.69 -69.12
CA MET A 1 -17.42 15.11 -67.90
C MET A 1 -16.62 14.01 -67.23
N LYS A 2 -15.86 13.13 -67.91
CA LYS A 2 -15.03 12.11 -67.27
C LYS A 2 -13.89 12.68 -66.44
N GLN A 3 -13.19 13.70 -66.93
CA GLN A 3 -12.07 14.33 -66.21
C GLN A 3 -12.50 14.98 -64.88
N LEU A 4 -13.68 15.59 -64.84
CA LEU A 4 -14.19 16.25 -63.64
C LEU A 4 -14.50 15.25 -62.54
N LYS A 5 -15.04 14.07 -62.87
CA LYS A 5 -15.30 12.98 -61.91
C LYS A 5 -14.03 12.41 -61.29
N THR A 6 -12.96 12.31 -62.09
CA THR A 6 -11.65 11.84 -61.60
C THR A 6 -11.00 12.82 -60.60
N ILE A 7 -11.14 14.14 -60.84
CA ILE A 7 -10.64 15.18 -59.93
C ILE A 7 -11.36 15.12 -58.59
N TYR A 8 -12.69 14.98 -58.60
CA TYR A 8 -13.46 14.84 -57.34
C TYR A 8 -13.12 13.56 -56.59
N ALA A 9 -12.94 12.43 -57.26
CA ALA A 9 -12.54 11.17 -56.63
C ALA A 9 -11.16 11.26 -55.97
N VAL A 10 -10.19 11.89 -56.59
CA VAL A 10 -8.86 12.11 -56.05
C VAL A 10 -8.89 13.08 -54.86
N ALA A 11 -9.67 14.18 -54.94
CA ALA A 11 -9.81 15.14 -53.87
C ALA A 11 -10.49 14.51 -52.62
N THR A 12 -11.50 13.66 -52.83
CA THR A 12 -12.19 12.95 -51.71
C THR A 12 -11.25 11.93 -51.04
N PHE A 13 -10.44 11.19 -51.83
CA PHE A 13 -9.48 10.22 -51.29
C PHE A 13 -8.36 10.90 -50.51
N MET A 14 -7.90 12.06 -51.00
CA MET A 14 -6.87 12.84 -50.31
C MET A 14 -7.37 13.51 -49.01
N GLY A 15 -8.67 13.86 -48.94
CA GLY A 15 -9.35 14.38 -47.76
C GLY A 15 -9.50 13.36 -46.62
N CYS A 16 -9.74 12.08 -46.96
CA CYS A 16 -9.88 11.01 -45.97
C CYS A 16 -8.54 10.59 -45.33
N ALA A 17 -7.41 10.80 -46.01
CA ALA A 17 -6.08 10.47 -45.46
C ALA A 17 -5.58 11.42 -44.37
N LEU A 18 -6.24 12.57 -44.16
CA LEU A 18 -5.86 13.56 -43.16
C LEU A 18 -6.50 13.37 -41.77
N PHE A 19 -7.39 12.38 -41.62
CA PHE A 19 -8.09 12.11 -40.36
C PHE A 19 -7.57 10.88 -39.60
N THR A 20 -6.46 10.24 -40.03
CA THR A 20 -5.84 9.14 -39.28
C THR A 20 -4.81 9.61 -38.28
N GLY A 21 -5.18 10.55 -37.44
CA GLY A 21 -4.36 11.05 -36.34
C GLY A 21 -5.02 10.73 -35.00
N CYS A 22 -5.38 9.46 -34.75
CA CYS A 22 -5.61 9.00 -33.39
C CYS A 22 -4.23 8.82 -32.73
N ASN A 23 -3.81 9.80 -31.97
CA ASN A 23 -2.68 9.66 -31.08
C ASN A 23 -3.19 8.93 -29.82
N ASP A 24 -3.03 7.61 -29.75
CA ASP A 24 -3.45 6.79 -28.60
C ASP A 24 -2.77 7.26 -27.29
N ASP A 25 -1.62 7.91 -27.38
CA ASP A 25 -0.91 8.51 -26.21
C ASP A 25 -1.70 9.63 -25.52
N TYR A 26 -2.63 10.30 -26.23
CA TYR A 26 -3.42 11.38 -25.64
C TYR A 26 -4.51 10.85 -24.69
N LEU A 27 -4.95 9.61 -24.85
CA LEU A 27 -5.97 8.97 -24.00
C LEU A 27 -5.39 8.25 -22.79
N GLN A 28 -4.07 8.03 -22.75
CA GLN A 28 -3.37 7.49 -21.58
C GLN A 28 -3.01 8.61 -20.61
N LYS A 29 -3.97 9.41 -20.20
CA LYS A 29 -3.81 10.33 -19.08
C LYS A 29 -3.94 9.51 -17.80
N TYR A 30 -2.81 9.11 -17.24
CA TYR A 30 -2.78 8.61 -15.87
C TYR A 30 -3.27 9.72 -14.94
N PRO A 31 -4.09 9.42 -13.92
CA PRO A 31 -4.47 10.40 -12.92
C PRO A 31 -3.22 11.00 -12.30
N GLU A 32 -3.10 12.33 -12.31
CA GLU A 32 -1.93 13.03 -11.71
C GLU A 32 -1.84 12.80 -10.19
N ASP A 33 -2.91 12.34 -9.57
CA ASP A 33 -3.04 12.09 -8.13
C ASP A 33 -2.72 10.65 -7.72
N SER A 34 -2.46 9.72 -8.64
CA SER A 34 -2.02 8.37 -8.34
C SER A 34 -0.54 8.22 -8.66
N LEU A 35 0.24 7.73 -7.69
CA LEU A 35 1.61 7.29 -7.94
C LEU A 35 1.56 6.23 -9.04
N ASN A 36 1.94 6.61 -10.25
CA ASN A 36 2.05 5.67 -11.34
C ASN A 36 3.24 4.76 -11.05
N GLU A 37 2.98 3.48 -10.87
CA GLU A 37 3.98 2.44 -10.58
C GLU A 37 5.16 2.49 -11.58
N GLU A 38 4.88 2.74 -12.85
CA GLU A 38 5.89 2.80 -13.91
C GLU A 38 6.73 4.08 -13.86
N ALA A 39 6.18 5.16 -13.28
CA ALA A 39 6.85 6.45 -13.26
C ALA A 39 7.67 6.69 -12.00
N PHE A 40 7.29 6.10 -10.86
CA PHE A 40 7.87 6.45 -9.56
C PHE A 40 9.13 5.64 -9.22
N PHE A 41 9.10 4.31 -9.30
CA PHE A 41 10.20 3.45 -8.86
C PHE A 41 11.26 3.26 -9.96
N LYS A 42 12.18 4.21 -10.11
CA LYS A 42 13.27 4.18 -11.11
C LYS A 42 14.66 4.14 -10.50
N THR A 43 14.87 4.88 -9.42
CA THR A 43 16.17 5.08 -8.80
C THR A 43 16.15 4.71 -7.32
N VAL A 44 17.34 4.49 -6.73
CA VAL A 44 17.47 4.25 -5.28
C VAL A 44 16.93 5.41 -4.46
N THR A 45 17.07 6.65 -4.94
CA THR A 45 16.50 7.84 -4.29
C THR A 45 14.97 7.78 -4.19
N ASP A 46 14.31 7.12 -5.14
CA ASP A 46 12.85 6.93 -5.06
C ASP A 46 12.50 5.97 -3.94
N LEU A 47 13.28 4.88 -3.74
CA LEU A 47 13.12 3.98 -2.59
C LEU A 47 13.36 4.73 -1.27
N GLU A 48 14.41 5.56 -1.19
CA GLU A 48 14.69 6.39 -0.02
C GLU A 48 13.51 7.31 0.29
N THR A 49 13.05 8.04 -0.71
CA THR A 49 11.93 8.99 -0.57
C THR A 49 10.66 8.29 -0.09
N TYR A 50 10.36 7.12 -0.65
CA TYR A 50 9.18 6.35 -0.28
C TYR A 50 9.29 5.79 1.15
N THR A 51 10.46 5.25 1.52
CA THR A 51 10.70 4.73 2.88
C THR A 51 10.70 5.81 3.95
N ASN A 52 11.04 7.06 3.60
CA ASN A 52 10.93 8.19 4.53
C ASN A 52 9.48 8.38 5.03
N GLY A 53 8.48 8.06 4.22
CA GLY A 53 7.07 8.03 4.62
C GLY A 53 6.77 7.03 5.74
N PHE A 54 7.56 5.96 5.86
CA PHE A 54 7.35 4.93 6.87
C PHE A 54 7.78 5.34 8.29
N TYR A 55 8.61 6.37 8.43
CA TYR A 55 9.05 6.83 9.76
C TYR A 55 7.89 7.32 10.64
N GLY A 56 6.79 7.76 10.05
CA GLY A 56 5.57 8.08 10.80
C GLY A 56 4.93 6.90 11.54
N MET A 57 5.29 5.66 11.16
CA MET A 57 4.82 4.44 11.82
C MET A 57 5.52 4.19 13.18
N PHE A 58 6.70 4.81 13.41
CA PHE A 58 7.45 4.71 14.64
C PHE A 58 6.94 5.75 15.64
N GLY A 59 5.72 5.58 16.13
CA GLY A 59 5.19 6.38 17.23
C GLY A 59 5.88 6.00 18.56
N ALA A 60 5.91 6.92 19.52
CA ALA A 60 6.29 6.59 20.88
C ALA A 60 5.28 5.59 21.45
N SER A 61 5.70 4.33 21.63
CA SER A 61 4.89 3.33 22.31
C SER A 61 5.10 3.50 23.81
N TYR A 62 4.11 3.99 24.49
CA TYR A 62 4.08 3.96 25.95
C TYR A 62 3.51 2.62 26.40
N ASP A 63 4.27 1.53 26.20
CA ASP A 63 3.83 0.19 26.63
C ASP A 63 3.53 0.13 28.13
N ASP A 64 4.15 0.99 28.92
CA ASP A 64 3.83 1.16 30.34
C ASP A 64 2.42 1.70 30.63
N LEU A 65 1.79 2.37 29.65
CA LEU A 65 0.36 2.71 29.74
C LEU A 65 -0.55 1.50 29.80
N PHE A 66 -0.07 0.33 29.36
CA PHE A 66 -0.81 -0.93 29.39
C PHE A 66 -0.32 -1.87 30.49
N SER A 67 0.50 -1.36 31.42
CA SER A 67 0.94 -2.03 32.63
C SER A 67 0.30 -1.38 33.85
N ASP A 68 0.53 -1.94 35.03
CA ASP A 68 0.13 -1.38 36.31
C ASP A 68 1.14 -0.31 36.83
N ASN A 69 2.22 -0.04 36.10
CA ASN A 69 3.28 0.90 36.49
C ASN A 69 2.85 2.37 36.32
N ILE A 70 1.91 2.66 35.42
CA ILE A 70 1.43 4.03 35.18
C ILE A 70 -0.09 4.08 35.36
N GLY A 71 -0.51 4.80 36.40
CA GLY A 71 -1.92 5.13 36.61
C GLY A 71 -2.30 6.40 35.86
N HIS A 72 -3.24 6.34 34.94
CA HIS A 72 -3.90 7.50 34.37
C HIS A 72 -4.90 8.09 35.37
N GLY A 73 -4.66 9.31 35.85
CA GLY A 73 -5.50 10.00 36.82
C GLY A 73 -6.88 10.44 36.31
N THR A 74 -7.15 10.35 35.01
CA THR A 74 -8.44 10.65 34.41
C THR A 74 -8.72 9.62 33.32
N GLY A 75 -9.21 8.47 33.77
CA GLY A 75 -10.03 7.55 33.02
C GLY A 75 -9.72 7.35 31.54
N ASP A 76 -8.50 6.94 31.16
CA ASP A 76 -8.37 6.25 29.89
C ASP A 76 -9.14 4.92 30.03
N TYR A 77 -10.39 4.99 29.59
CA TYR A 77 -11.33 3.92 29.72
C TYR A 77 -10.84 2.65 29.01
N THR A 78 -10.06 2.81 27.95
CA THR A 78 -9.53 1.71 27.13
C THR A 78 -8.50 0.89 27.91
N PHE A 79 -7.57 1.54 28.58
CA PHE A 79 -6.59 0.89 29.44
C PHE A 79 -7.26 0.08 30.56
N SER A 80 -8.16 0.71 31.29
CA SER A 80 -8.92 0.06 32.37
C SER A 80 -9.74 -1.14 31.91
N GLN A 81 -10.28 -1.11 30.69
CA GLN A 81 -11.04 -2.22 30.11
C GLN A 81 -10.14 -3.37 29.69
N LYS A 82 -8.95 -3.08 29.15
CA LYS A 82 -7.96 -4.09 28.72
C LYS A 82 -7.45 -4.87 29.92
N LEU A 83 -7.07 -4.18 31.01
CA LEU A 83 -6.64 -4.82 32.25
C LEU A 83 -7.71 -5.64 32.94
N LYS A 84 -8.97 -5.22 32.83
CA LYS A 84 -10.11 -5.94 33.40
C LYS A 84 -10.61 -7.09 32.54
N GLY A 85 -9.95 -7.37 31.41
CA GLY A 85 -10.40 -8.40 30.47
C GLY A 85 -11.77 -8.14 29.83
N ARG A 86 -12.22 -6.88 29.79
CA ARG A 86 -13.55 -6.48 29.30
C ARG A 86 -13.56 -5.99 27.85
N ILE A 87 -12.59 -6.44 27.06
CA ILE A 87 -12.57 -6.15 25.64
C ILE A 87 -13.36 -7.23 24.94
N ASP A 88 -14.46 -6.81 24.35
CA ASP A 88 -15.33 -7.64 23.56
C ASP A 88 -15.22 -7.29 22.05
N GLU A 89 -15.89 -8.08 21.22
CA GLU A 89 -15.87 -7.92 19.75
C GLU A 89 -16.30 -6.52 19.28
N THR A 90 -17.10 -5.80 20.07
CA THR A 90 -17.60 -4.46 19.71
C THR A 90 -16.50 -3.40 19.81
N LYS A 91 -15.41 -3.69 20.53
CA LYS A 91 -14.31 -2.77 20.82
C LYS A 91 -13.03 -3.09 20.05
N ILE A 92 -13.00 -4.19 19.30
CA ILE A 92 -11.84 -4.62 18.53
C ILE A 92 -11.34 -3.50 17.60
N GLY A 93 -12.23 -2.77 16.93
CA GLY A 93 -11.87 -1.65 16.06
C GLY A 93 -11.14 -0.50 16.76
N SER A 94 -11.20 -0.40 18.11
CA SER A 94 -10.52 0.64 18.88
C SER A 94 -9.05 0.38 19.12
N PHE A 95 -8.55 -0.82 18.78
CA PHE A 95 -7.17 -1.27 19.07
C PHE A 95 -6.29 -1.37 17.83
N GLY A 96 -6.55 -0.59 16.80
CA GLY A 96 -5.69 -0.52 15.63
C GLY A 96 -6.08 -1.45 14.47
N TRP A 97 -7.19 -2.22 14.56
CA TRP A 97 -7.62 -3.03 13.42
C TRP A 97 -8.17 -2.20 12.27
N LYS A 98 -8.92 -1.13 12.56
CA LYS A 98 -9.55 -0.26 11.54
C LYS A 98 -9.04 1.16 11.56
N LYS A 99 -8.58 1.66 12.70
CA LYS A 99 -8.49 3.09 12.97
C LYS A 99 -7.12 3.69 12.70
N ASP A 100 -6.06 2.91 12.83
CA ASP A 100 -4.70 3.45 12.89
C ASP A 100 -3.92 3.27 11.58
N GLY A 101 -4.62 3.09 10.46
CA GLY A 101 -3.98 2.97 9.14
C GLY A 101 -3.07 1.75 8.98
N VAL A 102 -3.15 0.75 9.88
CA VAL A 102 -2.24 -0.39 9.85
C VAL A 102 -2.31 -1.16 8.53
N TRP A 103 -3.49 -1.32 7.97
CA TRP A 103 -3.69 -2.00 6.68
C TRP A 103 -3.25 -1.14 5.51
N GLU A 104 -3.44 0.17 5.58
CA GLU A 104 -2.91 1.14 4.64
C GLU A 104 -1.37 1.11 4.64
N ASN A 105 -0.76 1.15 5.83
CA ASN A 105 0.69 1.01 5.97
C ASN A 105 1.22 -0.30 5.37
N ILE A 106 0.54 -1.43 5.62
CA ILE A 106 0.92 -2.74 5.06
C ILE A 106 0.77 -2.72 3.53
N HIS A 107 -0.29 -2.13 3.00
CA HIS A 107 -0.50 -1.96 1.58
C HIS A 107 0.66 -1.17 0.95
N ASP A 108 1.00 -0.01 1.49
CA ASP A 108 2.05 0.87 0.96
C ASP A 108 3.43 0.22 1.02
N ILE A 109 3.73 -0.50 2.12
CA ILE A 109 4.98 -1.26 2.23
C ILE A 109 5.03 -2.37 1.17
N ASN A 110 3.94 -3.13 1.01
CA ASN A 110 3.87 -4.19 0.01
C ASN A 110 3.97 -3.63 -1.40
N PHE A 111 3.35 -2.47 -1.67
CA PHE A 111 3.45 -1.77 -2.94
C PHE A 111 4.91 -1.44 -3.28
N MET A 112 5.66 -0.87 -2.34
CA MET A 112 7.08 -0.61 -2.51
C MET A 112 7.87 -1.91 -2.76
N LEU A 113 7.65 -2.94 -1.94
CA LEU A 113 8.39 -4.20 -2.03
C LEU A 113 8.20 -4.91 -3.37
N VAL A 114 6.97 -4.89 -3.91
CA VAL A 114 6.66 -5.47 -5.23
C VAL A 114 7.34 -4.68 -6.35
N ASN A 115 7.46 -3.36 -6.23
CA ASN A 115 8.04 -2.50 -7.25
C ASN A 115 9.56 -2.30 -7.14
N ALA A 116 10.17 -2.66 -6.00
CA ALA A 116 11.59 -2.46 -5.74
C ALA A 116 12.53 -3.13 -6.77
N HIS A 117 12.08 -4.20 -7.44
CA HIS A 117 12.85 -4.88 -8.49
C HIS A 117 13.04 -4.03 -9.76
N LYS A 118 12.17 -3.03 -10.00
CA LYS A 118 12.24 -2.12 -11.15
C LYS A 118 13.33 -1.06 -11.00
N VAL A 119 13.80 -0.84 -9.77
CA VAL A 119 14.73 0.23 -9.43
C VAL A 119 16.13 -0.08 -9.91
N GLU A 120 16.74 0.87 -10.61
CA GLU A 120 18.14 0.83 -11.03
C GLU A 120 19.05 1.52 -10.00
N GLY A 121 20.26 0.98 -9.78
CA GLY A 121 21.25 1.59 -8.89
C GLY A 121 22.06 0.56 -8.10
N ASP A 122 22.72 1.02 -7.04
CA ASP A 122 23.55 0.16 -6.19
C ASP A 122 22.74 -0.89 -5.46
N GLU A 123 23.14 -2.15 -5.57
CA GLU A 123 22.42 -3.28 -5.00
C GLU A 123 22.43 -3.29 -3.45
N ASN A 124 23.45 -2.71 -2.82
CA ASN A 124 23.52 -2.66 -1.37
C ASN A 124 22.59 -1.58 -0.82
N GLU A 125 22.51 -0.44 -1.51
CA GLU A 125 21.57 0.61 -1.17
C GLU A 125 20.11 0.14 -1.36
N LYS A 126 19.82 -0.55 -2.47
CA LYS A 126 18.50 -1.17 -2.67
C LYS A 126 18.14 -2.14 -1.54
N LYS A 127 19.06 -3.02 -1.16
CA LYS A 127 18.86 -3.97 -0.06
C LYS A 127 18.62 -3.26 1.28
N HIS A 128 19.26 -2.12 1.51
CA HIS A 128 19.04 -1.31 2.70
C HIS A 128 17.58 -0.86 2.81
N TYR A 129 17.05 -0.24 1.77
CA TYR A 129 15.66 0.26 1.77
C TYR A 129 14.63 -0.87 1.74
N ILE A 130 14.89 -1.96 1.04
CA ILE A 130 14.06 -3.17 1.08
C ILE A 130 14.05 -3.75 2.50
N GLY A 131 15.20 -3.80 3.17
CA GLY A 131 15.30 -4.25 4.56
C GLY A 131 14.52 -3.37 5.53
N LEU A 132 14.60 -2.04 5.35
CA LEU A 132 13.82 -1.10 6.14
C LEU A 132 12.31 -1.27 5.94
N ALA A 133 11.86 -1.43 4.70
CA ALA A 133 10.44 -1.70 4.40
C ALA A 133 9.97 -3.01 5.04
N ARG A 134 10.77 -4.08 4.97
CA ARG A 134 10.45 -5.36 5.64
C ARG A 134 10.36 -5.21 7.16
N LEU A 135 11.27 -4.44 7.76
CA LEU A 135 11.21 -4.14 9.20
C LEU A 135 9.92 -3.40 9.55
N CYS A 136 9.54 -2.38 8.78
CA CYS A 136 8.30 -1.65 9.00
C CYS A 136 7.08 -2.58 8.91
N ARG A 137 7.05 -3.46 7.90
CA ARG A 137 5.98 -4.47 7.78
C ARG A 137 5.94 -5.41 8.98
N ALA A 138 7.10 -5.87 9.44
CA ALA A 138 7.21 -6.72 10.61
C ALA A 138 6.62 -6.05 11.86
N LEU A 139 6.87 -4.77 12.05
CA LEU A 139 6.33 -4.01 13.18
C LEU A 139 4.81 -3.85 13.10
N GLN A 140 4.24 -3.63 11.90
CA GLN A 140 2.79 -3.59 11.73
C GLN A 140 2.14 -4.94 12.10
N TYR A 141 2.68 -6.04 11.57
CA TYR A 141 2.19 -7.38 11.90
C TYR A 141 2.43 -7.76 13.37
N TYR A 142 3.55 -7.34 13.97
CA TYR A 142 3.78 -7.53 15.39
C TYR A 142 2.67 -6.88 16.24
N GLY A 143 2.28 -5.65 15.89
CA GLY A 143 1.16 -4.96 16.54
C GLY A 143 -0.16 -5.73 16.42
N LEU A 144 -0.47 -6.24 15.22
CA LEU A 144 -1.67 -7.06 14.98
C LEU A 144 -1.65 -8.36 15.79
N ILE A 145 -0.54 -9.10 15.75
CA ILE A 145 -0.42 -10.38 16.47
C ILE A 145 -0.44 -10.16 17.99
N LYS A 146 0.21 -9.11 18.48
CA LYS A 146 0.20 -8.77 19.91
C LYS A 146 -1.21 -8.50 20.42
N ASN A 147 -2.03 -7.79 19.64
CA ASN A 147 -3.35 -7.37 20.06
C ASN A 147 -4.46 -8.40 19.77
N TYR A 148 -4.35 -9.13 18.65
CA TYR A 148 -5.44 -9.98 18.14
C TYR A 148 -5.09 -11.47 18.09
N GLY A 149 -3.82 -11.83 18.24
CA GLY A 149 -3.34 -13.22 18.22
C GLY A 149 -3.15 -13.78 16.83
N SER A 150 -3.95 -13.40 15.86
CA SER A 150 -3.90 -13.82 14.46
C SER A 150 -4.25 -12.65 13.53
N ALA A 151 -3.84 -12.70 12.27
CA ALA A 151 -4.13 -11.69 11.26
C ALA A 151 -4.00 -12.29 9.86
N PRO A 152 -4.74 -11.80 8.86
CA PRO A 152 -4.50 -12.22 7.48
C PRO A 152 -3.15 -11.71 7.01
N TRP A 153 -2.32 -12.58 6.45
CA TRP A 153 -1.03 -12.22 5.87
C TRP A 153 -1.16 -11.82 4.41
N TYR A 154 -0.58 -10.70 4.07
CA TYR A 154 -0.51 -10.20 2.70
C TYR A 154 0.94 -9.87 2.33
N SER A 155 1.45 -10.51 1.28
CA SER A 155 2.80 -10.27 0.75
C SER A 155 2.85 -9.24 -0.39
N ALA A 156 1.68 -8.88 -0.94
CA ALA A 156 1.50 -7.95 -2.04
C ALA A 156 0.31 -7.02 -1.77
N PRO A 157 0.19 -5.89 -2.48
CA PRO A 157 -1.00 -5.06 -2.47
C PRO A 157 -2.22 -5.87 -2.92
N ILE A 158 -3.37 -5.60 -2.30
CA ILE A 158 -4.64 -6.22 -2.67
C ILE A 158 -5.34 -5.31 -3.68
N ALA A 159 -5.76 -5.85 -4.81
CA ALA A 159 -6.58 -5.14 -5.76
C ALA A 159 -7.99 -4.92 -5.19
N THR A 160 -8.62 -3.80 -5.54
CA THR A 160 -9.95 -3.42 -5.01
C THR A 160 -11.07 -4.34 -5.47
N ASP A 161 -10.86 -5.10 -6.53
CA ASP A 161 -11.77 -6.08 -7.11
C ASP A 161 -11.45 -7.53 -6.73
N ASP A 162 -10.39 -7.76 -5.95
CA ASP A 162 -10.03 -9.08 -5.42
C ASP A 162 -10.80 -9.38 -4.14
N GLU A 163 -12.06 -9.81 -4.29
CA GLU A 163 -12.93 -10.13 -3.17
C GLU A 163 -12.39 -11.28 -2.32
N GLU A 164 -11.72 -12.27 -2.91
CA GLU A 164 -11.15 -13.39 -2.17
C GLU A 164 -10.06 -12.94 -1.21
N ALA A 165 -9.15 -12.09 -1.66
CA ALA A 165 -8.11 -11.50 -0.79
C ALA A 165 -8.69 -10.55 0.24
N LEU A 166 -9.68 -9.71 -0.13
CA LEU A 166 -10.32 -8.75 0.76
C LEU A 166 -11.07 -9.42 1.93
N TYR A 167 -11.71 -10.57 1.69
CA TYR A 167 -12.45 -11.33 2.70
C TYR A 167 -11.71 -12.56 3.22
N LYS A 168 -10.39 -12.61 3.01
CA LYS A 168 -9.55 -13.68 3.52
C LYS A 168 -9.69 -13.85 5.03
N THR A 169 -9.81 -15.07 5.49
CA THR A 169 -9.78 -15.40 6.91
C THR A 169 -8.41 -15.14 7.51
N GLN A 170 -8.36 -15.00 8.85
CA GLN A 170 -7.10 -14.80 9.56
C GLN A 170 -6.20 -16.03 9.44
N ASP A 171 -4.95 -15.79 9.15
CA ASP A 171 -3.88 -16.80 9.18
C ASP A 171 -3.42 -17.05 10.62
N SER A 172 -2.88 -18.23 10.87
CA SER A 172 -2.37 -18.58 12.19
C SER A 172 -1.18 -17.69 12.57
N ARG A 173 -1.01 -17.46 13.88
CA ARG A 173 0.12 -16.69 14.40
C ARG A 173 1.48 -17.21 13.91
N SER A 174 1.67 -18.54 13.88
CA SER A 174 2.91 -19.15 13.41
C SER A 174 3.18 -18.82 11.94
N LEU A 175 2.18 -18.96 11.08
CA LEU A 175 2.31 -18.62 9.66
C LEU A 175 2.71 -17.16 9.46
N VAL A 176 2.05 -16.23 10.17
CA VAL A 176 2.36 -14.80 10.04
C VAL A 176 3.78 -14.51 10.52
N VAL A 177 4.22 -15.07 11.66
CA VAL A 177 5.57 -14.88 12.18
C VAL A 177 6.62 -15.44 11.23
N ASP A 178 6.42 -16.64 10.69
CA ASP A 178 7.34 -17.27 9.74
C ASP A 178 7.40 -16.52 8.40
N SER A 179 6.29 -15.87 8.01
CA SER A 179 6.22 -15.10 6.76
C SER A 179 6.84 -13.73 6.86
N VAL A 180 6.93 -13.16 8.06
CA VAL A 180 7.53 -11.84 8.32
C VAL A 180 9.05 -11.90 8.34
N LEU A 181 9.61 -13.04 8.75
CA LEU A 181 11.06 -13.28 8.83
C LEU A 181 11.66 -13.55 7.44
#